data_1cde2a291628412debae23e3dc611a46
#
_entry.id   1cde2a291628412debae23e3dc611a46
#
_cell.length_a   1.000
_cell.length_b   1.000
_cell.length_c   1.000
_cell.angle_alpha   90.00
_cell.angle_beta   90.00
_cell.angle_gamma   90.00
#
_symmetry.space_group_name_H-M   'P 1'
#
loop_
_entity.id
_entity.type
_entity.pdbx_description
1 polymer ?
#
loop_
_entity_poly.entity_id
_entity_poly.type
_entity_poly.pdbx_seq_one_letter_code
_entity_poly.pdbx_strand_id
1 'polypeptide(L)'
;MIAILRRLCILLALALPATASAEQQDIAAAARGVVRVVIVATDGSEAYFVGHGSGFAIAPDKVLTNAHVVELTREEKNLVIGVIPSEGRKSYGGRVIAYSPGNDLALIQLEEGHLPVSTFYAGAVGDGQHVTAIGYPGTVDRAQGLGLKDMIEPLGTVKTSGNVSSGRSSHSFDTVLHTAPLAAGNSGGPLVDDCGRVLGVNSFGSISDGNDAEFGFAVSWREIASFLRQAGVSSLHTVVPCRSMAEADAAEAMLTQREAQRSAQSERAQADAREAALDKARQTAERDVISARENAMAGAAVLLALAVLGLGAGGLFYSQRRERHATWALAGGGVLLLAAIALFFLKPSFSSIDDRVKLPDDNRVTGNSAYAWEGDNSCQIDLNRSRLTVSEANDVPFNWVGSGCVNGGTQYVSSGNDWERATVPESGNFITLSRFDPATGTLRVQRWLPDSETMEKARALSKDVPAKGCGANPDRLASIASLRSDLSALLPAQPNERLVYHCRKGRLAPSDPPN
;
A
#
# COMPACT_ATOMS: atom_id res chain seq x y z
N MET A 1 -44.82 -13.04 19.21
CA MET A 1 -43.63 -12.61 19.97
C MET A 1 -42.46 -13.60 19.85
N ILE A 2 -42.60 -14.87 20.17
CA ILE A 2 -41.53 -15.87 20.15
C ILE A 2 -40.89 -16.06 18.74
N ALA A 3 -41.65 -16.03 17.66
CA ALA A 3 -41.15 -16.17 16.29
C ALA A 3 -40.30 -14.95 15.81
N ILE A 4 -40.66 -13.74 16.29
CA ILE A 4 -39.89 -12.51 15.99
C ILE A 4 -38.59 -12.50 16.76
N LEU A 5 -38.63 -12.92 18.03
CA LEU A 5 -37.41 -13.04 18.87
C LEU A 5 -36.44 -14.06 18.31
N ARG A 6 -36.94 -15.19 17.78
CA ARG A 6 -36.13 -16.25 17.15
C ARG A 6 -35.48 -15.77 15.84
N ARG A 7 -36.18 -14.96 15.03
CA ARG A 7 -35.62 -14.35 13.81
C ARG A 7 -34.59 -13.24 14.13
N LEU A 8 -34.83 -12.49 15.22
CA LEU A 8 -33.87 -11.46 15.67
C LEU A 8 -32.58 -12.09 16.21
N CYS A 9 -32.68 -13.21 16.97
CA CYS A 9 -31.51 -13.95 17.43
C CYS A 9 -30.71 -14.61 16.28
N ILE A 10 -31.39 -15.07 15.21
CA ILE A 10 -30.71 -15.63 14.03
C ILE A 10 -30.01 -14.53 13.23
N LEU A 11 -30.61 -13.33 13.11
CA LEU A 11 -29.97 -12.17 12.48
C LEU A 11 -28.80 -11.61 13.30
N LEU A 12 -28.89 -11.67 14.64
CA LEU A 12 -27.80 -11.24 15.53
C LEU A 12 -26.61 -12.23 15.49
N ALA A 13 -26.88 -13.53 15.33
CA ALA A 13 -25.85 -14.56 15.21
C ALA A 13 -25.08 -14.50 13.87
N LEU A 14 -25.70 -13.95 12.81
CA LEU A 14 -25.07 -13.73 11.51
C LEU A 14 -24.24 -12.42 11.45
N ALA A 15 -24.34 -11.57 12.48
CA ALA A 15 -23.62 -10.30 12.58
C ALA A 15 -22.38 -10.36 13.50
N LEU A 16 -21.95 -11.55 13.93
CA LEU A 16 -20.66 -11.70 14.61
C LEU A 16 -19.57 -11.51 13.56
N PRO A 17 -18.75 -10.46 13.65
CA PRO A 17 -17.64 -10.30 12.72
C PRO A 17 -16.71 -11.50 12.89
N ALA A 18 -16.36 -12.13 11.78
CA ALA A 18 -15.29 -13.13 11.71
C ALA A 18 -13.92 -12.41 11.91
N THR A 19 -13.68 -11.88 13.12
CA THR A 19 -12.48 -11.11 13.46
C THR A 19 -11.24 -11.99 13.72
N ALA A 20 -11.42 -13.33 13.74
CA ALA A 20 -10.33 -14.25 14.11
C ALA A 20 -9.48 -14.75 12.91
N SER A 21 -9.79 -14.40 11.65
CA SER A 21 -9.19 -15.12 10.52
C SER A 21 -7.86 -14.53 10.00
N ALA A 22 -7.61 -13.23 10.11
CA ALA A 22 -6.41 -12.62 9.53
C ALA A 22 -5.14 -12.96 10.31
N GLU A 23 -5.16 -12.84 11.62
CA GLU A 23 -4.01 -13.19 12.50
C GLU A 23 -3.66 -14.68 12.40
N GLN A 24 -4.66 -15.55 12.36
CA GLN A 24 -4.44 -17.00 12.16
C GLN A 24 -3.83 -17.31 10.80
N GLN A 25 -4.20 -16.58 9.74
CA GLN A 25 -3.64 -16.75 8.42
C GLN A 25 -2.17 -16.30 8.35
N ASP A 26 -1.79 -15.26 9.08
CA ASP A 26 -0.39 -14.78 9.13
C ASP A 26 0.51 -15.74 9.90
N ILE A 27 0.04 -16.24 11.04
CA ILE A 27 0.73 -17.29 11.79
C ILE A 27 0.86 -18.58 10.94
N ALA A 28 -0.19 -18.95 10.19
CA ALA A 28 -0.14 -20.09 9.29
C ALA A 28 0.85 -19.84 8.13
N ALA A 29 0.92 -18.61 7.61
CA ALA A 29 1.89 -18.23 6.58
C ALA A 29 3.32 -18.30 7.10
N ALA A 30 3.60 -17.76 8.29
CA ALA A 30 4.91 -17.82 8.93
C ALA A 30 5.35 -19.27 9.17
N ALA A 31 4.41 -20.13 9.59
CA ALA A 31 4.67 -21.54 9.87
C ALA A 31 5.15 -22.32 8.63
N ARG A 32 4.82 -21.88 7.42
CA ARG A 32 5.31 -22.53 6.18
C ARG A 32 6.81 -22.35 5.96
N GLY A 33 7.40 -21.30 6.50
CA GLY A 33 8.86 -21.10 6.49
C GLY A 33 9.61 -21.87 7.58
N VAL A 34 8.88 -22.52 8.50
CA VAL A 34 9.48 -23.28 9.60
C VAL A 34 9.74 -24.70 9.18
N VAL A 35 10.90 -25.21 9.54
CA VAL A 35 11.38 -26.54 9.19
C VAL A 35 11.73 -27.35 10.44
N ARG A 36 11.63 -28.67 10.34
CA ARG A 36 12.26 -29.58 11.29
C ARG A 36 13.71 -29.78 10.84
N VAL A 37 14.66 -29.61 11.74
CA VAL A 37 16.06 -29.90 11.54
C VAL A 37 16.35 -31.25 12.20
N VAL A 38 16.59 -32.30 11.42
CA VAL A 38 16.89 -33.64 11.93
C VAL A 38 18.37 -33.93 11.79
N ILE A 39 18.92 -34.60 12.81
CA ILE A 39 20.28 -35.11 12.79
C ILE A 39 20.20 -36.64 12.64
N VAL A 40 20.81 -37.15 11.62
CA VAL A 40 20.79 -38.58 11.25
C VAL A 40 22.23 -39.09 11.17
N ALA A 41 22.49 -40.17 11.87
CA ALA A 41 23.73 -40.94 11.69
C ALA A 41 23.58 -41.88 10.50
N THR A 42 24.59 -41.94 9.64
CA THR A 42 24.58 -42.86 8.49
C THR A 42 25.91 -43.56 8.38
N ASP A 43 25.90 -44.88 8.10
CA ASP A 43 27.05 -45.66 7.74
C ASP A 43 27.15 -45.94 6.24
N GLY A 44 26.25 -45.31 5.46
CA GLY A 44 26.08 -45.49 4.01
C GLY A 44 25.06 -46.55 3.61
N SER A 45 24.62 -47.41 4.53
CA SER A 45 23.61 -48.46 4.29
C SER A 45 22.38 -48.29 5.14
N GLU A 46 22.53 -47.82 6.39
CA GLU A 46 21.45 -47.59 7.34
C GLU A 46 21.50 -46.16 7.87
N ALA A 47 20.32 -45.64 8.26
CA ALA A 47 20.15 -44.32 8.83
C ALA A 47 19.49 -44.40 10.21
N TYR A 48 20.10 -43.79 11.21
CA TYR A 48 19.62 -43.77 12.58
C TYR A 48 19.32 -42.35 13.03
N PHE A 49 18.16 -42.18 13.65
CA PHE A 49 17.76 -40.90 14.21
C PHE A 49 18.59 -40.58 15.47
N VAL A 50 19.25 -39.42 15.48
CA VAL A 50 20.05 -38.96 16.64
C VAL A 50 19.26 -37.94 17.45
N GLY A 51 18.63 -37.00 16.78
CA GLY A 51 17.83 -35.94 17.39
C GLY A 51 17.25 -34.98 16.39
N HIS A 52 16.45 -34.06 16.87
CA HIS A 52 15.91 -32.98 16.04
C HIS A 52 15.73 -31.69 16.85
N GLY A 53 15.65 -30.60 16.11
CA GLY A 53 15.20 -29.30 16.52
C GLY A 53 14.31 -28.67 15.44
N SER A 54 14.09 -27.41 15.58
CA SER A 54 13.37 -26.57 14.63
C SER A 54 14.35 -25.59 13.95
N GLY A 55 13.93 -25.00 12.85
CA GLY A 55 14.58 -23.90 12.17
C GLY A 55 13.58 -23.14 11.35
N PHE A 56 13.98 -22.05 10.75
CA PHE A 56 13.15 -21.32 9.80
C PHE A 56 13.99 -20.62 8.72
N ALA A 57 13.39 -20.46 7.56
CA ALA A 57 14.07 -19.87 6.41
C ALA A 57 14.22 -18.34 6.56
N ILE A 58 15.44 -17.84 6.42
CA ILE A 58 15.79 -16.40 6.39
C ILE A 58 16.20 -15.94 4.98
N ALA A 59 16.47 -16.89 4.10
CA ALA A 59 16.61 -16.75 2.67
C ALA A 59 16.05 -18.03 2.00
N PRO A 60 15.76 -18.04 0.71
CA PRO A 60 15.16 -19.21 0.07
C PRO A 60 15.93 -20.52 0.28
N ASP A 61 17.23 -20.43 0.47
CA ASP A 61 18.17 -21.54 0.60
C ASP A 61 18.92 -21.57 1.94
N LYS A 62 18.53 -20.72 2.92
CA LYS A 62 19.21 -20.62 4.22
C LYS A 62 18.24 -20.70 5.39
N VAL A 63 18.56 -21.55 6.34
CA VAL A 63 17.77 -21.81 7.54
C VAL A 63 18.56 -21.39 8.78
N LEU A 64 17.93 -20.56 9.61
CA LEU A 64 18.42 -20.20 10.94
C LEU A 64 17.90 -21.20 11.96
N THR A 65 18.76 -21.66 12.86
CA THR A 65 18.47 -22.56 13.98
C THR A 65 19.38 -22.26 15.16
N ASN A 66 19.26 -23.01 16.26
CA ASN A 66 20.20 -22.92 17.38
C ASN A 66 21.50 -23.68 17.12
N ALA A 67 22.59 -23.20 17.76
CA ALA A 67 23.90 -23.85 17.68
C ALA A 67 23.86 -25.26 18.26
N HIS A 68 23.24 -25.46 19.43
CA HIS A 68 23.17 -26.77 20.09
C HIS A 68 22.41 -27.82 19.27
N VAL A 69 21.47 -27.41 18.38
CA VAL A 69 20.73 -28.35 17.50
C VAL A 69 21.65 -29.06 16.52
N VAL A 70 22.70 -28.37 16.03
CA VAL A 70 23.62 -28.89 15.01
C VAL A 70 25.01 -29.19 15.55
N GLU A 71 25.26 -29.02 16.85
CA GLU A 71 26.58 -29.14 17.48
C GLU A 71 27.25 -30.47 17.18
N LEU A 72 26.56 -31.60 17.35
CA LEU A 72 27.07 -32.95 17.11
C LEU A 72 27.57 -33.15 15.69
N THR A 73 26.96 -32.50 14.68
CA THR A 73 27.38 -32.65 13.27
C THR A 73 28.75 -32.02 12.98
N ARG A 74 29.29 -31.24 13.91
CA ARG A 74 30.63 -30.66 13.80
C ARG A 74 31.72 -31.56 14.40
N GLU A 75 31.32 -32.42 15.31
CA GLU A 75 32.22 -33.33 16.02
C GLU A 75 32.32 -34.68 15.30
N GLU A 76 31.19 -35.16 14.75
CA GLU A 76 31.09 -36.48 14.15
C GLU A 76 30.78 -36.39 12.64
N LYS A 77 31.68 -37.00 11.83
CA LYS A 77 31.63 -36.91 10.36
C LYS A 77 30.54 -37.79 9.71
N ASN A 78 30.01 -38.76 10.44
CA ASN A 78 28.97 -39.66 9.99
C ASN A 78 27.55 -39.11 10.22
N LEU A 79 27.45 -37.88 10.76
CA LEU A 79 26.18 -37.20 10.96
C LEU A 79 25.85 -36.28 9.79
N VAL A 80 24.62 -36.36 9.34
CA VAL A 80 24.06 -35.51 8.29
C VAL A 80 22.86 -34.72 8.81
N ILE A 81 22.64 -33.55 8.23
CA ILE A 81 21.53 -32.67 8.55
C ILE A 81 20.46 -32.85 7.49
N GLY A 82 19.25 -33.24 7.92
CA GLY A 82 18.05 -33.17 7.13
C GLY A 82 17.24 -31.93 7.48
N VAL A 83 16.74 -31.23 6.46
CA VAL A 83 15.86 -30.08 6.60
C VAL A 83 14.49 -30.46 6.02
N ILE A 84 13.50 -30.60 6.89
CA ILE A 84 12.18 -31.12 6.57
C ILE A 84 11.19 -29.96 6.59
N PRO A 85 10.62 -29.53 5.45
CA PRO A 85 9.63 -28.45 5.40
C PRO A 85 8.32 -28.83 6.11
N SER A 86 7.55 -27.81 6.47
CA SER A 86 6.22 -28.00 7.07
C SER A 86 5.16 -28.45 6.05
N GLU A 87 5.42 -28.27 4.77
CA GLU A 87 4.53 -28.65 3.66
C GLU A 87 5.34 -29.02 2.41
N GLY A 88 4.66 -29.56 1.41
CA GLY A 88 5.31 -30.02 0.17
C GLY A 88 5.54 -31.53 0.16
N ARG A 89 6.48 -32.00 -0.66
CA ARG A 89 6.68 -33.44 -0.91
C ARG A 89 8.14 -33.88 -0.75
N LYS A 90 9.07 -32.95 -0.49
CA LYS A 90 10.51 -33.22 -0.48
C LYS A 90 11.13 -32.69 0.79
N SER A 91 12.09 -33.41 1.27
CA SER A 91 13.04 -33.00 2.30
C SER A 91 14.39 -32.71 1.65
N TYR A 92 15.21 -31.92 2.30
CA TYR A 92 16.47 -31.41 1.76
C TYR A 92 17.64 -31.80 2.66
N GLY A 93 18.81 -31.96 2.06
CA GLY A 93 20.08 -32.00 2.76
C GLY A 93 20.52 -30.58 3.14
N GLY A 94 21.26 -30.45 4.21
CA GLY A 94 21.80 -29.17 4.65
C GLY A 94 23.21 -29.28 5.23
N ARG A 95 23.96 -28.16 5.17
CA ARG A 95 25.29 -28.05 5.80
C ARG A 95 25.41 -26.75 6.59
N VAL A 96 26.06 -26.80 7.73
CA VAL A 96 26.31 -25.60 8.56
C VAL A 96 27.31 -24.69 7.83
N ILE A 97 26.93 -23.41 7.64
CA ILE A 97 27.79 -22.39 7.04
C ILE A 97 28.24 -21.31 8.02
N ALA A 98 27.51 -21.13 9.13
CA ALA A 98 27.93 -20.27 10.24
C ALA A 98 27.45 -20.88 11.57
N TYR A 99 28.26 -20.69 12.62
CA TYR A 99 28.01 -21.30 13.93
C TYR A 99 28.55 -20.39 15.03
N SER A 100 27.71 -20.08 15.99
CA SER A 100 28.03 -19.20 17.11
C SER A 100 27.45 -19.75 18.42
N PRO A 101 28.23 -20.52 19.19
CA PRO A 101 27.80 -21.11 20.44
C PRO A 101 27.58 -20.05 21.53
N GLY A 102 28.24 -18.87 21.42
CA GLY A 102 28.14 -17.81 22.40
C GLY A 102 26.76 -17.16 22.50
N ASN A 103 25.98 -17.16 21.41
CA ASN A 103 24.60 -16.69 21.38
C ASN A 103 23.63 -17.75 20.85
N ASP A 104 24.05 -19.01 20.86
CA ASP A 104 23.27 -20.19 20.49
C ASP A 104 22.60 -20.10 19.11
N LEU A 105 23.34 -19.66 18.07
CA LEU A 105 22.84 -19.54 16.70
C LEU A 105 23.68 -20.33 15.71
N ALA A 106 23.01 -20.95 14.73
CA ALA A 106 23.66 -21.60 13.59
C ALA A 106 22.88 -21.33 12.30
N LEU A 107 23.60 -21.28 11.18
CA LEU A 107 23.03 -21.09 9.86
C LEU A 107 23.32 -22.32 8.98
N ILE A 108 22.25 -22.89 8.43
CA ILE A 108 22.29 -24.03 7.53
C ILE A 108 22.04 -23.55 6.11
N GLN A 109 22.89 -23.94 5.18
CA GLN A 109 22.69 -23.80 3.74
C GLN A 109 22.05 -25.08 3.23
N LEU A 110 20.93 -24.96 2.50
CA LEU A 110 20.31 -26.07 1.79
C LEU A 110 21.21 -26.50 0.61
N GLU A 111 21.27 -27.77 0.33
CA GLU A 111 21.94 -28.32 -0.87
C GLU A 111 21.10 -28.06 -2.12
N GLU A 112 19.79 -28.10 -1.99
CA GLU A 112 18.81 -27.80 -3.04
C GLU A 112 17.51 -27.26 -2.40
N GLY A 113 16.58 -26.77 -3.23
CA GLY A 113 15.24 -26.36 -2.80
C GLY A 113 15.11 -24.88 -2.46
N HIS A 114 13.85 -24.49 -2.22
CA HIS A 114 13.49 -23.12 -1.85
C HIS A 114 12.38 -23.16 -0.80
N LEU A 115 12.56 -22.39 0.27
CA LEU A 115 11.63 -22.28 1.38
C LEU A 115 11.00 -20.87 1.42
N PRO A 116 9.78 -20.75 1.97
CA PRO A 116 9.18 -19.46 2.29
C PRO A 116 10.02 -18.69 3.30
N VAL A 117 10.41 -17.46 2.97
CA VAL A 117 11.31 -16.65 3.80
C VAL A 117 10.51 -15.93 4.88
N SER A 118 11.00 -15.96 6.12
CA SER A 118 10.47 -15.23 7.26
C SER A 118 11.00 -13.78 7.28
N THR A 119 10.17 -12.87 7.78
CA THR A 119 10.54 -11.47 7.99
C THR A 119 10.73 -11.22 9.49
N PHE A 120 11.79 -10.53 9.88
CA PHE A 120 12.04 -10.16 11.28
C PHE A 120 11.35 -8.85 11.65
N TYR A 121 10.93 -8.76 12.89
CA TYR A 121 10.56 -7.50 13.51
C TYR A 121 11.75 -6.95 14.29
N ALA A 122 12.32 -5.86 13.79
CA ALA A 122 13.50 -5.20 14.35
C ALA A 122 13.16 -4.04 15.31
N GLY A 123 11.86 -3.81 15.59
CA GLY A 123 11.40 -2.81 16.54
C GLY A 123 11.46 -3.27 17.98
N ALA A 124 11.01 -2.42 18.90
CA ALA A 124 10.94 -2.75 20.31
C ALA A 124 9.85 -3.78 20.61
N VAL A 125 10.20 -4.85 21.30
CA VAL A 125 9.26 -5.86 21.80
C VAL A 125 8.75 -5.41 23.15
N GLY A 126 7.42 -5.27 23.28
CA GLY A 126 6.77 -4.76 24.49
C GLY A 126 6.36 -5.87 25.46
N ASP A 127 6.40 -5.57 26.77
CA ASP A 127 5.87 -6.45 27.81
C ASP A 127 4.37 -6.69 27.60
N GLY A 128 3.92 -7.93 27.77
CA GLY A 128 2.54 -8.32 27.54
C GLY A 128 2.16 -8.50 26.07
N GLN A 129 3.04 -8.23 25.12
CA GLN A 129 2.79 -8.47 23.70
C GLN A 129 2.49 -9.95 23.45
N HIS A 130 1.41 -10.24 22.72
CA HIS A 130 1.06 -11.61 22.34
C HIS A 130 2.09 -12.17 21.37
N VAL A 131 2.47 -13.44 21.56
CA VAL A 131 3.48 -14.13 20.76
C VAL A 131 3.10 -15.59 20.54
N THR A 132 3.56 -16.14 19.43
CA THR A 132 3.40 -17.56 19.11
C THR A 132 4.77 -18.19 18.85
N ALA A 133 5.08 -19.26 19.57
CA ALA A 133 6.22 -20.12 19.28
C ALA A 133 5.80 -21.19 18.27
N ILE A 134 6.61 -21.38 17.20
CA ILE A 134 6.32 -22.32 16.12
C ILE A 134 7.48 -23.30 16.02
N GLY A 135 7.18 -24.60 15.98
CA GLY A 135 8.24 -25.62 15.89
C GLY A 135 7.73 -27.05 15.91
N TYR A 136 8.61 -27.97 16.28
CA TYR A 136 8.37 -29.42 16.28
C TYR A 136 8.69 -30.02 17.66
N PRO A 137 7.80 -29.89 18.64
CA PRO A 137 8.04 -30.38 20.00
C PRO A 137 8.01 -31.92 20.02
N GLY A 138 9.10 -32.54 20.45
CA GLY A 138 9.26 -33.99 20.51
C GLY A 138 8.30 -34.69 21.48
N THR A 139 7.69 -33.95 22.40
CA THR A 139 6.60 -34.47 23.24
C THR A 139 5.34 -34.78 22.45
N VAL A 140 5.03 -33.94 21.44
CA VAL A 140 3.90 -34.15 20.54
C VAL A 140 4.22 -35.29 19.56
N ASP A 141 5.44 -35.33 19.00
CA ASP A 141 5.88 -36.41 18.12
C ASP A 141 5.73 -37.79 18.80
N ARG A 142 6.20 -37.88 20.06
CA ARG A 142 6.03 -39.13 20.86
C ARG A 142 4.57 -39.46 21.14
N ALA A 143 3.77 -38.48 21.45
CA ALA A 143 2.34 -38.69 21.71
C ALA A 143 1.60 -39.17 20.48
N GLN A 144 2.04 -38.76 19.28
CA GLN A 144 1.51 -39.20 18.00
C GLN A 144 2.12 -40.54 17.52
N GLY A 145 3.15 -41.05 18.18
CA GLY A 145 3.80 -42.32 17.83
C GLY A 145 4.64 -42.22 16.54
N LEU A 146 5.18 -41.03 16.24
CA LEU A 146 5.95 -40.81 15.02
C LEU A 146 7.29 -41.57 15.07
N GLY A 147 7.57 -42.31 14.00
CA GLY A 147 8.87 -42.97 13.78
C GLY A 147 9.82 -42.13 12.91
N LEU A 148 11.03 -42.65 12.66
CA LEU A 148 12.04 -41.97 11.84
C LEU A 148 11.46 -41.60 10.45
N LYS A 149 10.72 -42.51 9.81
CA LYS A 149 10.14 -42.27 8.50
C LYS A 149 9.23 -41.03 8.48
N ASP A 150 8.38 -40.91 9.50
CA ASP A 150 7.43 -39.78 9.61
C ASP A 150 8.17 -38.47 9.90
N MET A 151 9.30 -38.54 10.63
CA MET A 151 10.10 -37.36 10.99
C MET A 151 10.92 -36.79 9.84
N ILE A 152 11.17 -37.56 8.78
CA ILE A 152 11.91 -37.12 7.58
C ILE A 152 11.00 -36.78 6.39
N GLU A 153 9.66 -36.92 6.56
CA GLU A 153 8.66 -36.46 5.59
C GLU A 153 8.07 -35.12 6.03
N PRO A 154 7.66 -34.25 5.07
CA PRO A 154 7.00 -32.97 5.39
C PRO A 154 5.80 -33.16 6.31
N LEU A 155 5.78 -32.42 7.42
CA LEU A 155 4.75 -32.49 8.45
C LEU A 155 4.50 -31.09 9.02
N GLY A 156 3.24 -30.75 9.27
CA GLY A 156 2.82 -29.47 9.82
C GLY A 156 3.42 -29.17 11.20
N THR A 157 3.69 -27.89 11.48
CA THR A 157 4.25 -27.41 12.73
C THR A 157 3.24 -27.41 13.89
N VAL A 158 3.72 -27.46 15.10
CA VAL A 158 2.96 -27.15 16.32
C VAL A 158 3.14 -25.67 16.66
N LYS A 159 2.07 -25.05 17.11
CA LYS A 159 2.01 -23.63 17.49
C LYS A 159 1.53 -23.54 18.93
N THR A 160 2.26 -22.75 19.75
CA THR A 160 1.90 -22.49 21.14
C THR A 160 1.92 -20.98 21.36
N SER A 161 0.88 -20.44 22.00
CA SER A 161 0.74 -19.01 22.22
C SER A 161 0.99 -18.61 23.66
N GLY A 162 1.48 -17.41 23.86
CA GLY A 162 1.76 -16.80 25.14
C GLY A 162 2.00 -15.31 24.99
N ASN A 163 2.67 -14.72 25.98
CA ASN A 163 2.96 -13.29 26.00
C ASN A 163 4.43 -13.06 26.36
N VAL A 164 4.98 -11.95 25.90
CA VAL A 164 6.27 -11.45 26.36
C VAL A 164 6.16 -11.11 27.86
N SER A 165 7.04 -11.64 28.67
CA SER A 165 7.02 -11.45 30.12
C SER A 165 7.96 -10.35 30.60
N SER A 166 9.11 -10.20 29.96
CA SER A 166 10.09 -9.15 30.28
C SER A 166 11.27 -9.22 29.30
N GLY A 167 11.96 -8.10 29.11
CA GLY A 167 13.27 -8.04 28.48
C GLY A 167 14.40 -8.40 29.45
N ARG A 168 14.30 -9.51 30.17
CA ARG A 168 15.44 -10.02 30.97
C ARG A 168 16.40 -10.77 30.06
N SER A 169 17.60 -10.24 29.92
CA SER A 169 18.70 -10.91 29.23
C SER A 169 19.16 -12.12 30.03
N SER A 170 19.51 -13.21 29.34
CA SER A 170 20.29 -14.29 29.98
C SER A 170 21.65 -13.76 30.38
N HIS A 171 22.40 -14.49 31.21
CA HIS A 171 23.77 -14.09 31.56
C HIS A 171 24.74 -14.10 30.38
N SER A 172 24.40 -14.84 29.32
CA SER A 172 25.31 -15.10 28.19
C SER A 172 25.02 -14.24 26.97
N PHE A 173 23.74 -13.97 26.66
CA PHE A 173 23.29 -13.21 25.51
C PHE A 173 21.89 -12.62 25.71
N ASP A 174 21.51 -11.67 24.85
CA ASP A 174 20.24 -10.97 24.94
C ASP A 174 19.07 -11.86 24.48
N THR A 175 18.03 -11.96 25.33
CA THR A 175 16.88 -12.84 25.09
C THR A 175 15.55 -12.14 25.32
N VAL A 176 14.51 -12.62 24.64
CA VAL A 176 13.10 -12.31 24.90
C VAL A 176 12.53 -13.42 25.80
N LEU A 177 12.09 -13.05 27.00
CA LEU A 177 11.40 -13.94 27.92
C LEU A 177 9.90 -13.97 27.60
N HIS A 178 9.31 -15.17 27.48
CA HIS A 178 7.91 -15.33 27.13
C HIS A 178 7.26 -16.53 27.80
N THR A 179 5.92 -16.57 27.79
CA THR A 179 5.11 -17.64 28.43
C THR A 179 4.55 -18.65 27.40
N ALA A 180 4.87 -18.51 26.10
CA ALA A 180 4.47 -19.52 25.11
C ALA A 180 5.16 -20.87 25.48
N PRO A 181 4.40 -21.96 25.67
CA PRO A 181 4.96 -23.24 26.06
C PRO A 181 6.01 -23.77 25.06
N LEU A 182 7.16 -24.18 25.57
CA LEU A 182 8.23 -24.81 24.80
C LEU A 182 8.48 -26.25 25.29
N ALA A 183 8.91 -27.10 24.38
CA ALA A 183 9.42 -28.44 24.69
C ALA A 183 10.69 -28.70 23.87
N ALA A 184 11.47 -29.72 24.25
CA ALA A 184 12.60 -30.17 23.44
C ALA A 184 12.13 -30.45 22.00
N GLY A 185 12.86 -29.91 21.02
CA GLY A 185 12.49 -29.90 19.60
C GLY A 185 11.96 -28.56 19.11
N ASN A 186 11.45 -27.66 19.98
CA ASN A 186 11.10 -26.27 19.59
C ASN A 186 12.36 -25.39 19.43
N SER A 187 13.49 -25.77 19.97
CA SER A 187 14.76 -25.03 19.84
C SER A 187 15.13 -24.79 18.38
N GLY A 188 15.47 -23.55 18.04
CA GLY A 188 15.75 -23.09 16.68
C GLY A 188 14.52 -22.61 15.91
N GLY A 189 13.29 -22.88 16.39
CA GLY A 189 12.05 -22.38 15.82
C GLY A 189 11.83 -20.89 16.14
N PRO A 190 11.04 -20.17 15.33
CA PRO A 190 10.78 -18.76 15.56
C PRO A 190 9.76 -18.51 16.68
N LEU A 191 9.96 -17.42 17.41
CA LEU A 191 8.95 -16.74 18.20
C LEU A 191 8.41 -15.60 17.33
N VAL A 192 7.11 -15.61 17.04
CA VAL A 192 6.52 -14.62 16.11
C VAL A 192 5.44 -13.77 16.79
N ASP A 193 5.21 -12.57 16.24
CA ASP A 193 4.08 -11.71 16.59
C ASP A 193 2.80 -12.09 15.82
N ASP A 194 1.69 -11.38 16.07
CA ASP A 194 0.39 -11.64 15.43
C ASP A 194 0.38 -11.39 13.91
N CYS A 195 1.38 -10.70 13.37
CA CYS A 195 1.60 -10.55 11.93
C CYS A 195 2.53 -11.63 11.33
N GLY A 196 2.91 -12.65 12.11
CA GLY A 196 3.81 -13.73 11.68
C GLY A 196 5.27 -13.32 11.54
N ARG A 197 5.69 -12.16 12.10
CA ARG A 197 7.07 -11.68 12.00
C ARG A 197 7.89 -12.18 13.18
N VAL A 198 9.14 -12.57 12.91
CA VAL A 198 10.03 -13.17 13.89
C VAL A 198 10.57 -12.12 14.87
N LEU A 199 10.31 -12.32 16.15
CA LEU A 199 10.83 -11.54 17.28
C LEU A 199 12.14 -12.12 17.83
N GLY A 200 12.31 -13.45 17.70
CA GLY A 200 13.48 -14.17 18.20
C GLY A 200 13.48 -15.62 17.80
N VAL A 201 14.56 -16.32 18.17
CA VAL A 201 14.77 -17.77 17.98
C VAL A 201 14.59 -18.46 19.31
N ASN A 202 13.58 -19.32 19.46
CA ASN A 202 13.38 -20.11 20.66
C ASN A 202 14.60 -20.99 20.95
N SER A 203 15.15 -20.91 22.16
CA SER A 203 16.39 -21.60 22.49
C SER A 203 16.20 -22.60 23.64
N PHE A 204 15.74 -22.14 24.80
CA PHE A 204 15.56 -23.00 25.99
C PHE A 204 14.38 -22.53 26.84
N GLY A 205 13.90 -23.42 27.72
CA GLY A 205 12.93 -23.11 28.71
C GLY A 205 13.52 -23.10 30.13
N SER A 206 12.82 -22.49 31.09
CA SER A 206 13.14 -22.62 32.48
C SER A 206 12.94 -24.09 32.90
N ILE A 207 13.81 -24.58 33.81
CA ILE A 207 13.63 -25.90 34.41
C ILE A 207 12.53 -25.77 35.47
N SER A 208 11.46 -26.55 35.34
CA SER A 208 10.36 -26.63 36.32
C SER A 208 10.30 -28.04 36.88
N ASP A 209 10.18 -28.13 38.18
CA ASP A 209 9.92 -29.41 38.91
C ASP A 209 8.42 -29.80 38.87
N GLY A 210 7.65 -29.18 37.98
CA GLY A 210 6.21 -29.45 37.79
C GLY A 210 5.26 -28.61 38.63
N ASN A 211 5.79 -27.77 39.52
CA ASN A 211 5.00 -26.88 40.41
C ASN A 211 5.19 -25.39 40.09
N ASP A 212 6.15 -25.05 39.24
CA ASP A 212 6.49 -23.66 38.87
C ASP A 212 6.00 -23.30 37.46
N ALA A 213 5.81 -22.01 37.24
CA ALA A 213 5.51 -21.50 35.90
C ALA A 213 6.72 -21.69 34.96
N GLU A 214 6.46 -22.24 33.79
CA GLU A 214 7.48 -22.38 32.74
C GLU A 214 7.58 -21.13 31.92
N PHE A 215 8.83 -20.71 31.66
CA PHE A 215 9.14 -19.58 30.77
C PHE A 215 10.05 -20.04 29.65
N GLY A 216 9.79 -19.51 28.44
CA GLY A 216 10.65 -19.69 27.28
C GLY A 216 11.60 -18.51 27.12
N PHE A 217 12.79 -18.80 26.60
CA PHE A 217 13.81 -17.81 26.22
C PHE A 217 14.06 -17.90 24.71
N ALA A 218 13.87 -16.80 24.00
CA ALA A 218 14.22 -16.69 22.60
C ALA A 218 15.39 -15.73 22.40
N VAL A 219 16.36 -16.10 21.59
CA VAL A 219 17.49 -15.24 21.20
C VAL A 219 16.94 -14.00 20.52
N SER A 220 17.29 -12.80 20.99
CA SER A 220 16.72 -11.55 20.51
C SER A 220 17.19 -11.17 19.10
N TRP A 221 16.44 -10.28 18.45
CA TRP A 221 16.84 -9.70 17.16
C TRP A 221 18.24 -9.07 17.18
N ARG A 222 18.66 -8.45 18.29
CA ARG A 222 19.98 -7.83 18.42
C ARG A 222 21.10 -8.85 18.19
N GLU A 223 20.99 -10.03 18.82
CA GLU A 223 21.95 -11.13 18.67
C GLU A 223 21.89 -11.70 17.25
N ILE A 224 20.67 -11.95 16.74
CA ILE A 224 20.45 -12.48 15.39
C ILE A 224 21.06 -11.54 14.35
N ALA A 225 20.77 -10.25 14.40
CA ALA A 225 21.29 -9.27 13.46
C ALA A 225 22.83 -9.20 13.49
N SER A 226 23.43 -9.30 14.68
CA SER A 226 24.89 -9.35 14.83
C SER A 226 25.50 -10.59 14.17
N PHE A 227 24.89 -11.77 14.45
CA PHE A 227 25.31 -13.04 13.87
C PHE A 227 25.20 -13.05 12.33
N LEU A 228 24.07 -12.59 11.78
CA LEU A 228 23.84 -12.56 10.33
C LEU A 228 24.81 -11.61 9.62
N ARG A 229 25.11 -10.44 10.20
CA ARG A 229 26.14 -9.53 9.65
C ARG A 229 27.52 -10.19 9.61
N GLN A 230 27.91 -10.92 10.67
CA GLN A 230 29.18 -11.65 10.71
C GLN A 230 29.22 -12.77 9.67
N ALA A 231 28.09 -13.43 9.43
CA ALA A 231 27.95 -14.46 8.41
C ALA A 231 27.86 -13.90 6.97
N GLY A 232 27.77 -12.58 6.80
CA GLY A 232 27.62 -11.94 5.49
C GLY A 232 26.26 -12.22 4.83
N VAL A 233 25.20 -12.45 5.62
CA VAL A 233 23.86 -12.77 5.14
C VAL A 233 22.90 -11.65 5.50
N SER A 234 22.18 -11.14 4.50
CA SER A 234 21.07 -10.21 4.69
C SER A 234 19.78 -10.97 4.97
N SER A 235 18.88 -10.35 5.74
CA SER A 235 17.55 -10.87 6.04
C SER A 235 16.50 -9.78 5.90
N LEU A 236 15.28 -10.16 5.56
CA LEU A 236 14.14 -9.24 5.52
C LEU A 236 13.76 -8.82 6.95
N HIS A 237 13.59 -7.53 7.17
CA HIS A 237 13.18 -7.00 8.48
C HIS A 237 12.36 -5.71 8.35
N THR A 238 11.56 -5.43 9.38
CA THR A 238 10.77 -4.21 9.50
C THR A 238 10.73 -3.72 10.94
N VAL A 239 10.63 -2.41 11.11
CA VAL A 239 10.41 -1.75 12.42
C VAL A 239 8.97 -1.28 12.61
N VAL A 240 8.12 -1.45 11.60
CA VAL A 240 6.72 -1.02 11.63
C VAL A 240 5.93 -1.93 12.56
N PRO A 241 5.21 -1.42 13.57
CA PRO A 241 4.41 -2.25 14.48
C PRO A 241 3.36 -3.09 13.75
N CYS A 242 3.05 -4.27 14.30
CA CYS A 242 1.95 -5.10 13.80
C CYS A 242 0.61 -4.38 13.98
N ARG A 243 -0.25 -4.47 12.98
CA ARG A 243 -1.65 -4.02 13.01
C ARG A 243 -2.54 -5.15 12.53
N SER A 244 -3.72 -5.28 13.13
CA SER A 244 -4.74 -6.16 12.60
C SER A 244 -5.28 -5.62 11.26
N MET A 245 -5.88 -6.48 10.43
CA MET A 245 -6.57 -6.02 9.21
C MET A 245 -7.73 -5.08 9.53
N ALA A 246 -8.44 -5.33 10.65
CA ALA A 246 -9.54 -4.47 11.09
C ALA A 246 -9.07 -3.04 11.42
N GLU A 247 -7.92 -2.89 12.10
CA GLU A 247 -7.31 -1.59 12.38
C GLU A 247 -6.85 -0.90 11.09
N ALA A 248 -6.26 -1.65 10.16
CA ALA A 248 -5.86 -1.11 8.85
C ALA A 248 -7.07 -0.65 8.02
N ASP A 249 -8.17 -1.40 8.03
CA ASP A 249 -9.42 -1.04 7.35
C ASP A 249 -10.08 0.19 8.00
N ALA A 250 -10.10 0.26 9.33
CA ALA A 250 -10.64 1.42 10.05
C ALA A 250 -9.82 2.69 9.77
N ALA A 251 -8.50 2.59 9.76
CA ALA A 251 -7.61 3.70 9.43
C ALA A 251 -7.81 4.19 7.99
N GLU A 252 -7.89 3.27 7.03
CA GLU A 252 -8.15 3.60 5.62
C GLU A 252 -9.52 4.28 5.45
N ALA A 253 -10.58 3.75 6.09
CA ALA A 253 -11.91 4.34 6.04
C ALA A 253 -11.94 5.77 6.61
N MET A 254 -11.25 6.01 7.73
CA MET A 254 -11.15 7.37 8.33
C MET A 254 -10.41 8.34 7.41
N LEU A 255 -9.32 7.91 6.78
CA LEU A 255 -8.55 8.76 5.86
C LEU A 255 -9.35 9.07 4.60
N THR A 256 -9.99 8.08 4.00
CA THR A 256 -10.87 8.26 2.83
C THR A 256 -12.01 9.22 3.14
N GLN A 257 -12.63 9.11 4.32
CA GLN A 257 -13.68 10.04 4.75
C GLN A 257 -13.16 11.48 4.91
N ARG A 258 -11.97 11.66 5.49
CA ARG A 258 -11.32 12.98 5.62
C ARG A 258 -10.97 13.58 4.26
N GLU A 259 -10.46 12.77 3.34
CA GLU A 259 -10.15 13.19 1.96
C GLU A 259 -11.43 13.63 1.22
N ALA A 260 -12.51 12.85 1.33
CA ALA A 260 -13.82 13.19 0.76
C ALA A 260 -14.41 14.48 1.36
N GLN A 261 -14.24 14.70 2.67
CA GLN A 261 -14.68 15.95 3.31
C GLN A 261 -13.88 17.16 2.83
N ARG A 262 -12.54 17.01 2.68
CA ARG A 262 -11.67 18.09 2.17
C ARG A 262 -11.99 18.43 0.72
N SER A 263 -12.22 17.43 -0.13
CA SER A 263 -12.61 17.66 -1.53
C SER A 263 -13.96 18.38 -1.63
N ALA A 264 -14.96 17.94 -0.86
CA ALA A 264 -16.26 18.60 -0.81
C ALA A 264 -16.18 20.06 -0.29
N GLN A 265 -15.31 20.33 0.70
CA GLN A 265 -15.06 21.69 1.18
C GLN A 265 -14.37 22.55 0.11
N SER A 266 -13.38 22.00 -0.59
CA SER A 266 -12.69 22.72 -1.67
C SER A 266 -13.62 23.03 -2.85
N GLU A 267 -14.50 22.09 -3.21
CA GLU A 267 -15.51 22.29 -4.25
C GLU A 267 -16.50 23.39 -3.88
N ARG A 268 -16.99 23.42 -2.61
CA ARG A 268 -17.84 24.49 -2.11
C ARG A 268 -17.13 25.83 -2.14
N ALA A 269 -15.90 25.90 -1.63
CA ALA A 269 -15.10 27.13 -1.64
C ALA A 269 -14.86 27.65 -3.06
N GLN A 270 -14.66 26.76 -4.04
CA GLN A 270 -14.53 27.13 -5.46
C GLN A 270 -15.87 27.63 -6.04
N ALA A 271 -16.97 26.99 -5.69
CA ALA A 271 -18.30 27.43 -6.11
C ALA A 271 -18.65 28.82 -5.56
N ASP A 272 -18.41 29.05 -4.26
CA ASP A 272 -18.63 30.34 -3.59
C ASP A 272 -17.72 31.43 -4.20
N ALA A 273 -16.46 31.12 -4.46
CA ALA A 273 -15.53 32.04 -5.11
C ALA A 273 -15.96 32.39 -6.55
N ARG A 274 -16.52 31.42 -7.28
CA ARG A 274 -17.05 31.64 -8.63
C ARG A 274 -18.29 32.53 -8.61
N GLU A 275 -19.20 32.30 -7.67
CA GLU A 275 -20.41 33.13 -7.50
C GLU A 275 -20.00 34.58 -7.15
N ALA A 276 -19.10 34.76 -6.20
CA ALA A 276 -18.56 36.07 -5.84
C ALA A 276 -17.86 36.79 -7.01
N ALA A 277 -17.14 36.05 -7.85
CA ALA A 277 -16.49 36.59 -9.05
C ALA A 277 -17.53 37.02 -10.11
N LEU A 278 -18.60 36.25 -10.30
CA LEU A 278 -19.73 36.58 -11.18
C LEU A 278 -20.44 37.86 -10.74
N ASP A 279 -20.77 37.97 -9.45
CA ASP A 279 -21.41 39.16 -8.88
C ASP A 279 -20.55 40.41 -9.06
N LYS A 280 -19.25 40.28 -8.80
CA LYS A 280 -18.30 41.38 -9.02
C LYS A 280 -18.20 41.78 -10.49
N ALA A 281 -18.14 40.81 -11.39
CA ALA A 281 -18.10 41.07 -12.84
C ALA A 281 -19.39 41.77 -13.31
N ARG A 282 -20.55 41.36 -12.80
CA ARG A 282 -21.85 41.98 -13.09
C ARG A 282 -21.92 43.40 -12.58
N GLN A 283 -21.54 43.66 -11.33
CA GLN A 283 -21.46 45.02 -10.77
C GLN A 283 -20.52 45.94 -11.57
N THR A 284 -19.39 45.40 -12.04
CA THR A 284 -18.46 46.18 -12.86
C THR A 284 -19.08 46.52 -14.22
N ALA A 285 -19.73 45.54 -14.89
CA ALA A 285 -20.40 45.75 -16.17
C ALA A 285 -21.59 46.76 -16.03
N GLU A 286 -22.34 46.72 -14.94
CA GLU A 286 -23.40 47.69 -14.62
C GLU A 286 -22.82 49.10 -14.49
N ARG A 287 -21.75 49.30 -13.74
CA ARG A 287 -21.08 50.61 -13.56
C ARG A 287 -20.57 51.16 -14.89
N ASP A 288 -19.95 50.30 -15.71
CA ASP A 288 -19.43 50.68 -17.01
C ASP A 288 -20.54 51.13 -17.98
N VAL A 289 -21.68 50.42 -17.98
CA VAL A 289 -22.85 50.80 -18.80
C VAL A 289 -23.49 52.11 -18.32
N ILE A 290 -23.62 52.27 -16.97
CA ILE A 290 -24.17 53.54 -16.40
C ILE A 290 -23.26 54.71 -16.74
N SER A 291 -21.94 54.61 -16.53
CA SER A 291 -20.98 55.67 -16.83
C SER A 291 -20.95 56.02 -18.32
N ALA A 292 -20.99 55.02 -19.19
CA ALA A 292 -21.04 55.24 -20.65
C ALA A 292 -22.35 55.97 -21.08
N ARG A 293 -23.48 55.65 -20.46
CA ARG A 293 -24.78 56.35 -20.69
C ARG A 293 -24.74 57.81 -20.18
N GLU A 294 -24.20 58.04 -18.97
CA GLU A 294 -24.06 59.39 -18.41
C GLU A 294 -23.15 60.24 -19.29
N ASN A 295 -22.01 59.72 -19.74
CA ASN A 295 -21.10 60.41 -20.65
C ASN A 295 -21.78 60.73 -21.99
N ALA A 296 -22.54 59.78 -22.56
CA ALA A 296 -23.27 60.02 -23.81
C ALA A 296 -24.37 61.10 -23.66
N MET A 297 -25.11 61.08 -22.52
CA MET A 297 -26.11 62.10 -22.24
C MET A 297 -25.48 63.48 -22.00
N ALA A 298 -24.38 63.56 -21.24
CA ALA A 298 -23.64 64.79 -21.03
C ALA A 298 -23.10 65.37 -22.34
N GLY A 299 -22.49 64.49 -23.19
CA GLY A 299 -22.04 64.89 -24.54
C GLY A 299 -23.17 65.40 -25.44
N ALA A 300 -24.33 64.71 -25.43
CA ALA A 300 -25.51 65.13 -26.20
C ALA A 300 -26.06 66.51 -25.70
N ALA A 301 -26.05 66.74 -24.38
CA ALA A 301 -26.50 68.03 -23.80
C ALA A 301 -25.57 69.18 -24.19
N VAL A 302 -24.25 68.97 -24.19
CA VAL A 302 -23.25 69.96 -24.66
C VAL A 302 -23.43 70.29 -26.13
N LEU A 303 -23.60 69.23 -26.96
CA LEU A 303 -23.82 69.40 -28.41
C LEU A 303 -25.15 70.14 -28.70
N LEU A 304 -26.18 69.88 -27.92
CA LEU A 304 -27.48 70.56 -28.01
C LEU A 304 -27.34 72.04 -27.67
N ALA A 305 -26.65 72.36 -26.57
CA ALA A 305 -26.40 73.76 -26.17
C ALA A 305 -25.64 74.54 -27.27
N LEU A 306 -24.59 73.90 -27.83
CA LEU A 306 -23.83 74.51 -28.95
C LEU A 306 -24.69 74.65 -30.23
N ALA A 307 -25.58 73.66 -30.50
CA ALA A 307 -26.53 73.75 -31.62
C ALA A 307 -27.48 74.92 -31.47
N VAL A 308 -28.07 75.13 -30.26
CA VAL A 308 -28.96 76.26 -29.97
C VAL A 308 -28.22 77.58 -30.15
N LEU A 309 -26.99 77.69 -29.65
CA LEU A 309 -26.17 78.90 -29.83
C LEU A 309 -25.83 79.16 -31.31
N GLY A 310 -25.52 78.14 -32.08
CA GLY A 310 -25.22 78.18 -33.50
C GLY A 310 -26.45 78.60 -34.34
N LEU A 311 -27.62 77.99 -34.07
CA LEU A 311 -28.85 78.35 -34.74
C LEU A 311 -29.33 79.76 -34.35
N GLY A 312 -29.17 80.16 -33.10
CA GLY A 312 -29.46 81.52 -32.62
C GLY A 312 -28.60 82.56 -33.26
N ALA A 313 -27.27 82.31 -33.39
CA ALA A 313 -26.33 83.19 -34.07
C ALA A 313 -26.64 83.28 -35.57
N GLY A 314 -27.06 82.12 -36.21
CA GLY A 314 -27.50 82.08 -37.59
C GLY A 314 -28.70 82.96 -37.88
N GLY A 315 -29.70 82.92 -37.02
CA GLY A 315 -30.89 83.80 -37.02
C GLY A 315 -30.49 85.27 -36.85
N LEU A 316 -29.57 85.59 -35.98
CA LEU A 316 -29.04 86.97 -35.79
C LEU A 316 -28.29 87.48 -37.00
N PHE A 317 -27.41 86.68 -37.64
CA PHE A 317 -26.71 87.05 -38.86
C PHE A 317 -27.67 87.19 -40.05
N TYR A 318 -28.73 86.40 -40.13
CA TYR A 318 -29.78 86.52 -41.12
C TYR A 318 -30.52 87.83 -40.97
N SER A 319 -30.89 88.25 -39.76
CA SER A 319 -31.52 89.55 -39.53
C SER A 319 -30.62 90.77 -39.89
N GLN A 320 -29.29 90.59 -39.76
CA GLN A 320 -28.28 91.61 -40.08
C GLN A 320 -27.91 91.62 -41.61
N ARG A 321 -28.59 90.88 -42.47
CA ARG A 321 -28.36 90.70 -43.92
C ARG A 321 -26.94 90.19 -44.26
N ARG A 322 -26.27 89.43 -43.38
CA ARG A 322 -24.99 88.76 -43.61
C ARG A 322 -25.20 87.31 -44.02
N GLU A 323 -25.72 87.10 -45.22
CA GLU A 323 -26.21 85.81 -45.72
C GLU A 323 -25.15 84.70 -45.72
N ARG A 324 -23.88 84.96 -46.06
CA ARG A 324 -22.81 83.96 -46.01
C ARG A 324 -22.54 83.45 -44.60
N HIS A 325 -22.53 84.31 -43.60
CA HIS A 325 -22.27 83.95 -42.18
C HIS A 325 -23.51 83.24 -41.57
N ALA A 326 -24.70 83.65 -41.99
CA ALA A 326 -25.94 83.02 -41.57
C ALA A 326 -26.05 81.56 -42.05
N THR A 327 -25.72 81.30 -43.31
CA THR A 327 -25.75 79.92 -43.88
C THR A 327 -24.76 78.99 -43.20
N TRP A 328 -23.53 79.45 -42.95
CA TRP A 328 -22.57 78.62 -42.21
C TRP A 328 -22.97 78.36 -40.74
N ALA A 329 -23.49 79.31 -40.06
CA ALA A 329 -23.91 79.18 -38.66
C ALA A 329 -25.14 78.26 -38.54
N LEU A 330 -26.13 78.36 -39.46
CA LEU A 330 -27.30 77.48 -39.52
C LEU A 330 -26.91 76.06 -39.92
N ALA A 331 -26.05 75.85 -40.87
CA ALA A 331 -25.56 74.55 -41.28
C ALA A 331 -24.77 73.87 -40.11
N GLY A 332 -23.87 74.62 -39.51
CA GLY A 332 -23.11 74.12 -38.34
C GLY A 332 -24.01 73.75 -37.13
N GLY A 333 -24.96 74.62 -36.82
CA GLY A 333 -25.93 74.37 -35.74
C GLY A 333 -26.84 73.14 -36.04
N GLY A 334 -27.22 72.99 -37.33
CA GLY A 334 -27.96 71.80 -37.77
C GLY A 334 -27.20 70.49 -37.63
N VAL A 335 -25.92 70.52 -38.03
CA VAL A 335 -25.04 69.34 -37.88
C VAL A 335 -24.84 68.97 -36.40
N LEU A 336 -24.63 69.97 -35.52
CA LEU A 336 -24.51 69.75 -34.08
C LEU A 336 -25.81 69.18 -33.48
N LEU A 337 -26.98 69.64 -33.94
CA LEU A 337 -28.27 69.11 -33.49
C LEU A 337 -28.45 67.64 -33.90
N LEU A 338 -28.12 67.29 -35.15
CA LEU A 338 -28.18 65.92 -35.64
C LEU A 338 -27.20 65.01 -34.89
N ALA A 339 -25.98 65.52 -34.59
CA ALA A 339 -24.99 64.78 -33.78
C ALA A 339 -25.48 64.55 -32.34
N ALA A 340 -26.12 65.54 -31.71
CA ALA A 340 -26.72 65.41 -30.37
C ALA A 340 -27.81 64.35 -30.35
N ILE A 341 -28.70 64.36 -31.36
CA ILE A 341 -29.78 63.36 -31.51
C ILE A 341 -29.18 61.97 -31.72
N ALA A 342 -28.18 61.81 -32.59
CA ALA A 342 -27.53 60.55 -32.84
C ALA A 342 -26.86 59.99 -31.56
N LEU A 343 -26.11 60.81 -30.82
CA LEU A 343 -25.49 60.40 -29.57
C LEU A 343 -26.48 59.97 -28.48
N PHE A 344 -27.67 60.65 -28.46
CA PHE A 344 -28.75 60.31 -27.52
C PHE A 344 -29.38 58.94 -27.83
N PHE A 345 -29.56 58.58 -29.10
CA PHE A 345 -30.16 57.31 -29.50
C PHE A 345 -29.16 56.15 -29.56
N LEU A 346 -27.88 56.40 -29.81
CA LEU A 346 -26.83 55.40 -29.86
C LEU A 346 -26.23 55.04 -28.48
N LYS A 347 -26.80 55.59 -27.37
CA LYS A 347 -26.33 55.25 -26.01
C LYS A 347 -26.49 53.76 -25.72
N PRO A 348 -25.57 53.09 -24.99
CA PRO A 348 -25.66 51.67 -24.64
C PRO A 348 -26.97 51.31 -23.92
N SER A 349 -27.61 50.22 -24.29
CA SER A 349 -28.81 49.69 -23.61
C SER A 349 -28.41 48.91 -22.35
N PHE A 350 -29.32 48.84 -21.38
CA PHE A 350 -29.12 48.01 -20.17
C PHE A 350 -29.09 46.52 -20.50
N SER A 351 -29.69 46.08 -21.62
CA SER A 351 -29.61 44.69 -22.08
C SER A 351 -28.20 44.25 -22.48
N SER A 352 -27.28 45.18 -22.71
CA SER A 352 -25.88 44.88 -23.04
C SER A 352 -25.03 44.54 -21.78
N ILE A 353 -25.58 44.54 -20.59
CA ILE A 353 -24.87 44.20 -19.36
C ILE A 353 -24.48 42.73 -19.39
N ASP A 354 -25.41 41.83 -19.73
CA ASP A 354 -25.17 40.39 -19.72
C ASP A 354 -24.12 39.97 -20.77
N ASP A 355 -24.06 40.66 -21.88
CA ASP A 355 -23.04 40.43 -22.94
C ASP A 355 -21.62 40.87 -22.53
N ARG A 356 -21.51 41.71 -21.49
CA ARG A 356 -20.22 42.24 -21.00
C ARG A 356 -19.67 41.50 -19.81
N VAL A 357 -20.46 40.58 -19.18
CA VAL A 357 -20.02 39.73 -18.09
C VAL A 357 -19.07 38.68 -18.64
N LYS A 358 -17.74 38.89 -18.52
CA LYS A 358 -16.72 37.90 -18.86
C LYS A 358 -16.49 36.99 -17.66
N LEU A 359 -16.81 35.72 -17.81
CA LEU A 359 -16.40 34.69 -16.89
C LEU A 359 -14.88 34.49 -16.96
N PRO A 360 -14.17 34.28 -15.83
CA PRO A 360 -12.82 33.74 -15.87
C PRO A 360 -12.86 32.39 -16.61
N ASP A 361 -11.91 32.18 -17.52
CA ASP A 361 -11.77 30.91 -18.24
C ASP A 361 -11.71 29.75 -17.24
N ASP A 362 -12.63 28.82 -17.37
CA ASP A 362 -12.69 27.59 -16.59
C ASP A 362 -11.58 26.64 -17.13
N ASN A 363 -10.32 26.91 -16.78
CA ASN A 363 -9.21 26.01 -17.03
C ASN A 363 -9.34 24.78 -16.11
N ARG A 364 -10.50 24.12 -16.14
CA ARG A 364 -10.60 22.76 -15.65
C ARG A 364 -9.78 21.89 -16.59
N VAL A 365 -8.57 21.57 -16.14
CA VAL A 365 -7.86 20.39 -16.62
C VAL A 365 -8.71 19.19 -16.17
N THR A 366 -9.75 18.89 -16.96
CA THR A 366 -10.47 17.60 -16.89
C THR A 366 -9.55 16.55 -17.49
N GLY A 367 -8.48 16.24 -16.78
CA GLY A 367 -7.46 15.30 -17.20
C GLY A 367 -7.18 14.27 -16.14
N ASN A 368 -8.20 13.53 -15.70
CA ASN A 368 -8.05 12.26 -15.00
C ASN A 368 -7.64 11.15 -15.98
N SER A 369 -6.64 11.42 -16.80
CA SER A 369 -6.20 10.46 -17.77
C SER A 369 -4.91 9.81 -17.25
N ALA A 370 -4.81 8.49 -17.40
CA ALA A 370 -3.58 7.75 -17.14
C ALA A 370 -2.38 8.35 -17.91
N TYR A 371 -2.61 9.08 -18.98
CA TYR A 371 -1.60 9.88 -19.71
C TYR A 371 -0.97 11.00 -18.86
N ALA A 372 -1.65 11.51 -17.85
CA ALA A 372 -1.06 12.48 -16.93
C ALA A 372 0.13 11.92 -16.14
N TRP A 373 0.22 10.58 -16.02
CA TRP A 373 1.28 9.85 -15.32
C TRP A 373 2.39 9.35 -16.22
N GLU A 374 2.34 9.60 -17.53
CA GLU A 374 3.36 9.12 -18.47
C GLU A 374 4.76 9.59 -18.08
N GLY A 375 5.72 8.65 -18.11
CA GLY A 375 7.12 8.85 -17.76
C GLY A 375 7.50 8.34 -16.39
N ASP A 376 8.61 8.86 -15.87
CA ASP A 376 9.19 8.47 -14.59
C ASP A 376 8.36 9.03 -13.42
N ASN A 377 7.91 8.16 -12.56
CA ASN A 377 7.25 8.48 -11.30
C ASN A 377 7.91 7.67 -10.16
N SER A 378 7.70 8.12 -8.94
CA SER A 378 8.07 7.41 -7.73
C SER A 378 6.87 7.29 -6.80
N CYS A 379 6.69 6.13 -6.20
CA CYS A 379 5.61 5.87 -5.25
C CYS A 379 6.20 5.68 -3.87
N GLN A 380 5.86 6.58 -2.95
CA GLN A 380 6.28 6.57 -1.56
C GLN A 380 5.28 5.79 -0.72
N ILE A 381 5.78 4.91 0.15
CA ILE A 381 4.93 4.10 1.01
C ILE A 381 4.27 4.95 2.10
N ASP A 382 2.95 4.80 2.25
CA ASP A 382 2.20 5.38 3.37
C ASP A 382 2.01 4.32 4.47
N LEU A 383 2.87 4.39 5.49
CA LEU A 383 2.86 3.45 6.61
C LEU A 383 1.58 3.54 7.46
N ASN A 384 0.87 4.68 7.44
CA ASN A 384 -0.37 4.84 8.19
C ASN A 384 -1.54 4.10 7.53
N ARG A 385 -1.46 3.88 6.22
CA ARG A 385 -2.46 3.15 5.42
C ARG A 385 -2.03 1.72 5.08
N SER A 386 -0.77 1.37 5.38
CA SER A 386 -0.19 0.06 5.05
C SER A 386 -0.22 -0.89 6.25
N ARG A 387 -0.34 -2.18 5.94
CA ARG A 387 -0.14 -3.30 6.85
C ARG A 387 0.93 -4.21 6.26
N LEU A 388 2.04 -4.34 6.96
CA LEU A 388 3.21 -5.10 6.52
C LEU A 388 3.33 -6.40 7.31
N THR A 389 3.57 -7.50 6.60
CA THR A 389 3.87 -8.82 7.19
C THR A 389 5.21 -9.36 6.70
N VAL A 390 5.41 -9.42 5.40
CA VAL A 390 6.61 -10.01 4.77
C VAL A 390 7.43 -9.01 3.95
N SER A 391 6.94 -7.79 3.74
CA SER A 391 7.64 -6.78 2.94
C SER A 391 8.41 -5.80 3.79
N GLU A 392 9.46 -5.24 3.22
CA GLU A 392 10.12 -4.05 3.74
C GLU A 392 9.34 -2.80 3.36
N ALA A 393 9.49 -1.75 4.17
CA ALA A 393 8.82 -0.46 3.98
C ALA A 393 9.62 0.42 3.01
N ASN A 394 9.73 0.01 1.76
CA ASN A 394 10.53 0.70 0.74
C ASN A 394 9.65 1.45 -0.26
N ASP A 395 10.12 2.62 -0.70
CA ASP A 395 9.57 3.34 -1.83
C ASP A 395 9.88 2.59 -3.13
N VAL A 396 9.00 2.70 -4.13
CA VAL A 396 9.15 1.96 -5.38
C VAL A 396 9.16 2.89 -6.60
N PRO A 397 9.99 2.61 -7.62
CA PRO A 397 9.93 3.29 -8.89
C PRO A 397 8.66 2.88 -9.65
N PHE A 398 8.01 3.84 -10.32
CA PHE A 398 6.78 3.61 -11.07
C PHE A 398 6.83 4.35 -12.40
N ASN A 399 7.62 3.83 -13.34
CA ASN A 399 7.64 4.38 -14.70
C ASN A 399 6.40 3.91 -15.44
N TRP A 400 5.53 4.86 -15.82
CA TRP A 400 4.24 4.58 -16.43
C TRP A 400 4.22 4.96 -17.90
N VAL A 401 3.71 4.06 -18.74
CA VAL A 401 3.39 4.34 -20.14
C VAL A 401 1.87 4.26 -20.30
N GLY A 402 1.28 5.21 -21.04
CA GLY A 402 -0.16 5.39 -21.14
C GLY A 402 -0.98 4.17 -21.55
N SER A 403 -0.34 3.15 -22.14
CA SER A 403 -0.95 1.83 -22.43
C SER A 403 -1.07 0.91 -21.20
N GLY A 404 -0.68 1.38 -19.99
CA GLY A 404 -0.69 0.59 -18.76
C GLY A 404 0.58 -0.24 -18.54
N CYS A 405 1.66 0.06 -19.23
CA CYS A 405 2.96 -0.59 -19.00
C CYS A 405 3.70 0.10 -17.85
N VAL A 406 4.10 -0.67 -16.85
CA VAL A 406 4.85 -0.19 -15.68
C VAL A 406 6.27 -0.74 -15.71
N ASN A 407 7.25 0.15 -15.50
CA ASN A 407 8.69 -0.14 -15.43
C ASN A 407 9.21 -0.92 -16.64
N GLY A 408 8.60 -0.74 -17.82
CA GLY A 408 8.95 -1.45 -19.05
C GLY A 408 8.76 -2.97 -19.02
N GLY A 409 8.19 -3.51 -17.95
CA GLY A 409 8.14 -4.95 -17.71
C GLY A 409 6.79 -5.52 -17.27
N THR A 410 5.85 -4.70 -16.81
CA THR A 410 4.58 -5.20 -16.25
C THR A 410 3.39 -4.50 -16.89
N GLN A 411 2.50 -5.28 -17.53
CA GLN A 411 1.29 -4.75 -18.15
C GLN A 411 0.14 -4.74 -17.14
N TYR A 412 -0.45 -3.57 -16.91
CA TYR A 412 -1.71 -3.36 -16.19
C TYR A 412 -2.88 -3.30 -17.18
N VAL A 413 -4.06 -3.67 -16.71
CA VAL A 413 -5.32 -3.57 -17.46
C VAL A 413 -6.25 -2.55 -16.82
N SER A 414 -6.99 -1.79 -17.64
CA SER A 414 -7.98 -0.84 -17.14
C SER A 414 -9.18 -1.60 -16.56
N SER A 415 -9.62 -1.18 -15.39
CA SER A 415 -10.79 -1.71 -14.67
C SER A 415 -11.59 -0.54 -14.11
N GLY A 416 -12.56 -0.05 -14.87
CA GLY A 416 -13.26 1.20 -14.57
C GLY A 416 -12.30 2.40 -14.64
N ASN A 417 -12.16 3.13 -13.53
CA ASN A 417 -11.23 4.27 -13.44
C ASN A 417 -9.82 3.87 -13.00
N ASP A 418 -9.63 2.64 -12.56
CA ASP A 418 -8.38 2.11 -12.02
C ASP A 418 -7.63 1.26 -13.05
N TRP A 419 -6.38 0.99 -12.75
CA TRP A 419 -5.53 0.06 -13.48
C TRP A 419 -5.09 -1.07 -12.56
N GLU A 420 -5.23 -2.31 -12.99
CA GLU A 420 -5.02 -3.47 -12.15
C GLU A 420 -4.08 -4.49 -12.77
N ARG A 421 -3.35 -5.20 -11.90
CA ARG A 421 -2.50 -6.32 -12.27
C ARG A 421 -2.48 -7.37 -11.17
N ALA A 422 -2.81 -8.60 -11.53
CA ALA A 422 -2.55 -9.79 -10.73
C ALA A 422 -1.22 -10.41 -11.15
N THR A 423 -0.39 -10.82 -10.18
CA THR A 423 0.91 -11.44 -10.43
C THR A 423 1.08 -12.68 -9.57
N VAL A 424 1.44 -13.79 -10.21
CA VAL A 424 1.83 -15.05 -9.58
C VAL A 424 3.28 -15.32 -9.99
N PRO A 425 4.25 -15.27 -9.07
CA PRO A 425 5.65 -15.51 -9.41
C PRO A 425 5.93 -16.99 -9.70
N GLU A 426 6.87 -17.26 -10.57
CA GLU A 426 7.35 -18.62 -10.85
C GLU A 426 8.04 -19.22 -9.62
N SER A 427 8.86 -18.41 -8.95
CA SER A 427 9.49 -18.72 -7.67
C SER A 427 9.00 -17.75 -6.59
N GLY A 428 8.73 -18.27 -5.39
CA GLY A 428 8.17 -17.48 -4.30
C GLY A 428 6.76 -17.95 -3.92
N ASN A 429 6.33 -17.58 -2.71
CA ASN A 429 5.11 -18.12 -2.09
C ASN A 429 4.12 -17.00 -1.77
N PHE A 430 3.96 -16.06 -2.70
CA PHE A 430 2.98 -14.98 -2.56
C PHE A 430 2.27 -14.71 -3.90
N ILE A 431 1.05 -14.25 -3.81
CA ILE A 431 0.25 -13.76 -4.94
C ILE A 431 -0.02 -12.29 -4.69
N THR A 432 0.16 -11.45 -5.72
CA THR A 432 0.02 -10.00 -5.60
C THR A 432 -1.09 -9.49 -6.51
N LEU A 433 -1.95 -8.64 -5.98
CA LEU A 433 -2.88 -7.81 -6.73
C LEU A 433 -2.49 -6.34 -6.54
N SER A 434 -2.08 -5.69 -7.62
CA SER A 434 -1.75 -4.27 -7.64
C SER A 434 -2.87 -3.49 -8.32
N ARG A 435 -3.28 -2.36 -7.72
CA ARG A 435 -4.28 -1.43 -8.25
C ARG A 435 -3.73 -0.02 -8.19
N PHE A 436 -3.70 0.65 -9.33
CA PHE A 436 -3.31 2.05 -9.45
C PHE A 436 -4.53 2.91 -9.78
N ASP A 437 -4.79 3.91 -8.97
CA ASP A 437 -5.81 4.94 -9.18
C ASP A 437 -5.12 6.21 -9.71
N PRO A 438 -5.25 6.54 -11.00
CA PRO A 438 -4.63 7.72 -11.58
C PRO A 438 -5.27 9.05 -11.11
N ALA A 439 -6.50 9.03 -10.57
CA ALA A 439 -7.15 10.23 -10.08
C ALA A 439 -6.50 10.76 -8.80
N THR A 440 -6.11 9.85 -7.92
CA THR A 440 -5.49 10.17 -6.63
C THR A 440 -3.97 9.96 -6.63
N GLY A 441 -3.42 9.31 -7.66
CA GLY A 441 -2.01 8.88 -7.68
C GLY A 441 -1.72 7.81 -6.63
N THR A 442 -2.70 6.98 -6.28
CA THR A 442 -2.55 5.97 -5.24
C THR A 442 -2.32 4.59 -5.86
N LEU A 443 -1.21 3.94 -5.49
CA LEU A 443 -0.95 2.54 -5.81
C LEU A 443 -1.22 1.70 -4.57
N ARG A 444 -2.14 0.74 -4.68
CA ARG A 444 -2.45 -0.26 -3.64
C ARG A 444 -1.93 -1.61 -4.08
N VAL A 445 -1.21 -2.28 -3.20
CA VAL A 445 -0.66 -3.62 -3.43
C VAL A 445 -1.16 -4.53 -2.32
N GLN A 446 -1.88 -5.56 -2.68
CA GLN A 446 -2.35 -6.60 -1.77
C GLN A 446 -1.58 -7.88 -2.04
N ARG A 447 -1.14 -8.56 -0.96
CA ARG A 447 -0.44 -9.85 -1.03
C ARG A 447 -1.12 -10.91 -0.21
N TRP A 448 -1.23 -12.06 -0.81
CA TRP A 448 -1.64 -13.30 -0.15
C TRP A 448 -0.45 -14.22 -0.06
N LEU A 449 -0.35 -14.91 1.05
CA LEU A 449 0.68 -15.90 1.33
C LEU A 449 -0.01 -17.28 1.43
N PRO A 450 -0.43 -17.89 0.32
CA PRO A 450 -1.14 -19.16 0.33
C PRO A 450 -0.21 -20.34 0.59
N ASP A 451 -0.80 -21.50 0.87
CA ASP A 451 -0.08 -22.76 0.96
C ASP A 451 0.44 -23.25 -0.40
N SER A 452 1.25 -24.29 -0.37
CA SER A 452 1.89 -24.84 -1.58
C SER A 452 0.88 -25.38 -2.59
N GLU A 453 -0.23 -25.96 -2.14
CA GLU A 453 -1.29 -26.48 -3.03
C GLU A 453 -2.00 -25.33 -3.74
N THR A 454 -2.37 -24.29 -3.01
CA THR A 454 -3.00 -23.09 -3.57
C THR A 454 -2.04 -22.36 -4.52
N MET A 455 -0.74 -22.29 -4.20
CA MET A 455 0.28 -21.73 -5.10
C MET A 455 0.41 -22.54 -6.41
N GLU A 456 0.38 -23.87 -6.36
CA GLU A 456 0.40 -24.72 -7.56
C GLU A 456 -0.83 -24.44 -8.45
N LYS A 457 -2.03 -24.35 -7.85
CA LYS A 457 -3.27 -23.98 -8.57
C LYS A 457 -3.16 -22.58 -9.19
N ALA A 458 -2.67 -21.60 -8.45
CA ALA A 458 -2.49 -20.25 -8.96
C ALA A 458 -1.48 -20.18 -10.11
N ARG A 459 -0.37 -20.91 -10.03
CA ARG A 459 0.61 -21.03 -11.12
C ARG A 459 0.02 -21.69 -12.36
N ALA A 460 -0.83 -22.71 -12.18
CA ALA A 460 -1.54 -23.33 -13.29
C ALA A 460 -2.47 -22.35 -14.00
N LEU A 461 -3.21 -21.50 -13.25
CA LEU A 461 -4.06 -20.45 -13.80
C LEU A 461 -3.26 -19.35 -14.52
N SER A 462 -2.06 -19.04 -14.04
CA SER A 462 -1.21 -17.97 -14.60
C SER A 462 -0.31 -18.43 -15.76
N LYS A 463 -0.31 -19.70 -16.13
CA LYS A 463 0.62 -20.29 -17.10
C LYS A 463 0.64 -19.55 -18.44
N ASP A 464 -0.54 -19.13 -18.92
CA ASP A 464 -0.69 -18.44 -20.21
C ASP A 464 -0.65 -16.91 -20.08
N VAL A 465 -0.43 -16.39 -18.87
CA VAL A 465 -0.32 -14.95 -18.59
C VAL A 465 1.12 -14.59 -18.26
N PRO A 466 1.89 -14.05 -19.20
CA PRO A 466 3.30 -13.72 -18.96
C PRO A 466 3.47 -12.80 -17.75
N ALA A 467 4.32 -13.18 -16.81
CA ALA A 467 4.63 -12.36 -15.63
C ALA A 467 5.35 -11.06 -16.02
N LYS A 468 6.12 -11.09 -17.10
CA LYS A 468 6.91 -9.95 -17.61
C LYS A 468 6.54 -9.59 -19.04
N GLY A 469 6.85 -8.35 -19.42
CA GLY A 469 6.65 -7.78 -20.75
C GLY A 469 5.37 -6.95 -20.84
N CYS A 470 5.40 -5.96 -21.73
CA CYS A 470 4.29 -5.08 -22.02
C CYS A 470 3.74 -5.34 -23.43
N GLY A 471 2.46 -5.12 -23.62
CA GLY A 471 1.79 -5.22 -24.91
C GLY A 471 0.29 -5.01 -24.75
N ALA A 472 -0.26 -4.14 -25.60
CA ALA A 472 -1.68 -3.77 -25.59
C ALA A 472 -2.54 -4.68 -26.51
N ASN A 473 -2.08 -5.90 -26.83
CA ASN A 473 -2.88 -6.85 -27.59
C ASN A 473 -4.15 -7.20 -26.81
N PRO A 474 -5.36 -7.10 -27.41
CA PRO A 474 -6.64 -7.37 -26.75
C PRO A 474 -6.71 -8.73 -26.05
N ASP A 475 -6.20 -9.80 -26.68
CA ASP A 475 -6.23 -11.15 -26.11
C ASP A 475 -5.40 -11.24 -24.83
N ARG A 476 -4.23 -10.58 -24.82
CA ARG A 476 -3.37 -10.51 -23.65
C ARG A 476 -4.01 -9.70 -22.51
N LEU A 477 -4.65 -8.58 -22.83
CA LEU A 477 -5.34 -7.77 -21.82
C LEU A 477 -6.52 -8.54 -21.22
N ALA A 478 -7.27 -9.27 -22.04
CA ALA A 478 -8.35 -10.15 -21.60
C ALA A 478 -7.83 -11.27 -20.67
N SER A 479 -6.71 -11.93 -21.02
CA SER A 479 -6.08 -12.96 -20.19
C SER A 479 -5.61 -12.42 -18.82
N ILE A 480 -5.07 -11.20 -18.78
CA ILE A 480 -4.68 -10.56 -17.52
C ILE A 480 -5.92 -10.23 -16.65
N ALA A 481 -7.01 -9.79 -17.28
CA ALA A 481 -8.25 -9.49 -16.57
C ALA A 481 -8.93 -10.77 -16.03
N SER A 482 -8.96 -11.86 -16.81
CA SER A 482 -9.53 -13.14 -16.36
C SER A 482 -8.73 -13.74 -15.21
N LEU A 483 -7.40 -13.71 -15.27
CA LEU A 483 -6.54 -14.20 -14.19
C LEU A 483 -6.89 -13.57 -12.83
N ARG A 484 -7.19 -12.27 -12.81
CA ARG A 484 -7.64 -11.59 -11.58
C ARG A 484 -8.91 -12.23 -11.02
N SER A 485 -9.91 -12.46 -11.86
CA SER A 485 -11.18 -13.07 -11.46
C SER A 485 -10.98 -14.48 -10.90
N ASP A 486 -10.17 -15.27 -11.59
CA ASP A 486 -9.89 -16.67 -11.23
C ASP A 486 -9.13 -16.75 -9.90
N LEU A 487 -8.14 -15.88 -9.70
CA LEU A 487 -7.41 -15.78 -8.44
C LEU A 487 -8.29 -15.29 -7.29
N SER A 488 -9.24 -14.37 -7.55
CA SER A 488 -10.17 -13.89 -6.51
C SER A 488 -11.10 -14.99 -6.01
N ALA A 489 -11.41 -15.99 -6.84
CA ALA A 489 -12.19 -17.17 -6.45
C ALA A 489 -11.37 -18.19 -5.65
N LEU A 490 -10.04 -18.19 -5.83
CA LEU A 490 -9.11 -19.13 -5.18
C LEU A 490 -8.63 -18.63 -3.82
N LEU A 491 -8.48 -17.31 -3.66
CA LEU A 491 -7.84 -16.69 -2.52
C LEU A 491 -8.83 -16.30 -1.41
N PRO A 492 -8.39 -16.25 -0.15
CA PRO A 492 -9.20 -15.69 0.94
C PRO A 492 -9.61 -14.23 0.65
N ALA A 493 -10.75 -13.81 1.22
CA ALA A 493 -11.26 -12.46 1.03
C ALA A 493 -10.30 -11.37 1.55
N GLN A 494 -9.54 -11.66 2.62
CA GLN A 494 -8.56 -10.74 3.19
C GLN A 494 -7.16 -11.15 2.77
N PRO A 495 -6.32 -10.19 2.32
CA PRO A 495 -4.90 -10.43 2.07
C PRO A 495 -4.12 -10.49 3.39
N ASN A 496 -2.95 -11.15 3.36
CA ASN A 496 -2.00 -11.11 4.47
C ASN A 496 -1.33 -9.74 4.62
N GLU A 497 -1.13 -9.03 3.50
CA GLU A 497 -0.43 -7.76 3.47
C GLU A 497 -1.13 -6.76 2.56
N ARG A 498 -1.14 -5.49 2.99
CA ARG A 498 -1.63 -4.36 2.20
C ARG A 498 -0.61 -3.23 2.26
N LEU A 499 -0.09 -2.85 1.10
CA LEU A 499 0.79 -1.72 0.93
C LEU A 499 0.06 -0.62 0.19
N VAL A 500 0.13 0.60 0.69
CA VAL A 500 -0.45 1.79 0.06
C VAL A 500 0.66 2.76 -0.22
N TYR A 501 0.71 3.25 -1.45
CA TYR A 501 1.72 4.20 -1.90
C TYR A 501 1.06 5.44 -2.48
N HIS A 502 1.67 6.60 -2.25
CA HIS A 502 1.36 7.84 -2.95
C HIS A 502 2.41 8.09 -4.02
N CYS A 503 1.98 8.06 -5.28
CA CYS A 503 2.85 8.28 -6.41
C CYS A 503 2.96 9.77 -6.74
N ARG A 504 4.15 10.19 -7.17
CA ARG A 504 4.45 11.57 -7.61
C ARG A 504 5.32 11.52 -8.86
N LYS A 505 5.20 12.54 -9.70
CA LYS A 505 6.09 12.69 -10.86
C LYS A 505 7.53 12.90 -10.41
N GLY A 506 8.46 12.25 -11.08
CA GLY A 506 9.88 12.31 -10.83
C GLY A 506 10.47 10.99 -10.35
N ARG A 507 11.77 10.84 -10.54
CA ARG A 507 12.51 9.64 -10.07
C ARG A 507 12.67 9.65 -8.56
N LEU A 508 12.74 8.47 -7.97
CA LEU A 508 13.25 8.31 -6.61
C LEU A 508 14.63 8.96 -6.52
N ALA A 509 14.84 9.81 -5.52
CA ALA A 509 16.19 10.19 -5.15
C ALA A 509 16.97 8.91 -4.79
N PRO A 510 18.27 8.79 -5.15
CA PRO A 510 19.08 7.68 -4.68
C PRO A 510 18.94 7.64 -3.15
N SER A 511 18.48 6.51 -2.60
CA SER A 511 18.51 6.29 -1.16
C SER A 511 19.97 6.32 -0.73
N ASP A 512 20.31 7.17 0.22
CA ASP A 512 21.60 7.05 0.90
C ASP A 512 21.71 5.63 1.45
N PRO A 513 22.87 4.97 1.29
CA PRO A 513 23.06 3.65 1.86
C PRO A 513 22.82 3.74 3.37
N PRO A 514 22.17 2.74 3.98
CA PRO A 514 21.96 2.72 5.42
C PRO A 514 23.32 2.76 6.13
N ASN A 515 23.49 3.77 7.00
CA ASN A 515 24.66 3.90 7.88
C ASN A 515 24.77 2.73 8.86
#